data_e7237e99709eeb0446db8a5b3f979bd9
#
_entry.id   e7237e99709eeb0446db8a5b3f979bd9
#
_cell.length_a   1.000
_cell.length_b   1.000
_cell.length_c   1.000
_cell.angle_alpha   90.00
_cell.angle_beta   90.00
_cell.angle_gamma   90.00
#
_symmetry.space_group_name_H-M   'P 1'
#
loop_
_entity.id
_entity.type
_entity.pdbx_description
1 polymer ?
#
loop_
_entity_poly.entity_id
_entity_poly.type
_entity_poly.pdbx_seq_one_letter_code
_entity_poly.pdbx_strand_id
1 'polypeptide(L)'
;DLESRTDDRTDFSVAFWSADAPLTGFTVRCRLSRMNPLLDGGRTANLKLEQSGVKFAVPTVNKVNALPESPMEVAERMMMIERLGGVLKYSDVADRVFRCNLLMIDLHFPRMLAEMVRIMHLDGITRVAELTERIKEMNPLKIKDELINKHRFYEFKMKQFLLALATGMRPAKIYNGTDSAVEGMLLTNGDGGVLCYHKSDRQTFADFLYRNTRFEKGSVDKDKYGFLERENGVYYFKLNVKIGLVKR
;
A
#
# COMPACT_ATOMS: atom_id res chain seq x y z
N ASP A 1 1.62 -34.82 2.88
CA ASP A 1 2.04 -33.67 2.07
C ASP A 1 1.19 -32.49 2.44
N LEU A 2 1.72 -31.66 3.35
CA LEU A 2 1.12 -30.39 3.74
C LEU A 2 1.75 -29.29 2.91
N GLU A 3 1.51 -29.27 1.60
CA GLU A 3 1.75 -28.08 0.81
C GLU A 3 0.67 -27.06 1.16
N SER A 4 1.04 -25.98 1.84
CA SER A 4 0.18 -24.84 2.03
C SER A 4 -0.22 -24.32 0.65
N ARG A 5 -1.52 -24.27 0.36
CA ARG A 5 -2.01 -23.65 -0.86
C ARG A 5 -1.50 -22.22 -0.89
N THR A 6 -1.08 -21.72 -2.04
CA THR A 6 -0.62 -20.33 -2.26
C THR A 6 -1.63 -19.29 -1.76
N ASP A 7 -2.81 -19.74 -1.40
CA ASP A 7 -3.92 -18.98 -0.86
C ASP A 7 -3.95 -18.90 0.66
N ASP A 8 -3.26 -19.82 1.34
CA ASP A 8 -3.16 -19.82 2.80
C ASP A 8 -2.22 -18.70 3.25
N ARG A 9 -2.73 -17.83 4.12
CA ARG A 9 -1.96 -16.69 4.64
C ARG A 9 -1.36 -16.94 5.98
N THR A 10 -1.70 -18.06 6.57
CA THR A 10 -1.16 -18.46 7.85
C THR A 10 0.11 -19.26 7.62
N ASP A 11 1.16 -18.87 8.32
CA ASP A 11 2.40 -19.64 8.34
C ASP A 11 2.26 -20.84 9.28
N PHE A 12 1.38 -20.75 10.30
CA PHE A 12 0.95 -21.86 11.14
C PHE A 12 -0.42 -21.55 11.77
N SER A 13 -1.08 -22.61 12.26
CA SER A 13 -2.34 -22.51 12.98
C SER A 13 -2.27 -23.23 14.33
N VAL A 14 -2.93 -22.67 15.33
CA VAL A 14 -3.04 -23.22 16.67
C VAL A 14 -4.42 -23.82 16.85
N ALA A 15 -4.47 -25.09 17.25
CA ALA A 15 -5.69 -25.73 17.73
C ALA A 15 -5.74 -25.61 19.24
N PHE A 16 -6.82 -25.05 19.76
CA PHE A 16 -7.08 -25.10 21.20
C PHE A 16 -7.71 -26.45 21.58
N TRP A 17 -7.49 -26.87 22.81
CA TRP A 17 -7.91 -28.23 23.30
C TRP A 17 -9.43 -28.48 23.25
N SER A 18 -10.24 -27.48 22.97
CA SER A 18 -11.68 -27.64 22.75
C SER A 18 -11.97 -28.11 21.33
N ALA A 19 -12.71 -29.21 21.18
CA ALA A 19 -13.06 -29.79 19.89
C ALA A 19 -13.83 -28.82 18.94
N ASP A 20 -14.49 -27.82 19.52
CA ASP A 20 -15.32 -26.85 18.81
C ASP A 20 -14.59 -25.51 18.54
N ALA A 21 -13.36 -25.35 19.01
CA ALA A 21 -12.61 -24.12 18.77
C ALA A 21 -12.05 -24.09 17.35
N PRO A 22 -12.28 -23.01 16.59
CA PRO A 22 -11.70 -22.88 15.26
C PRO A 22 -10.18 -22.78 15.33
N LEU A 23 -9.50 -23.27 14.29
CA LEU A 23 -8.07 -23.09 14.14
C LEU A 23 -7.73 -21.59 14.09
N THR A 24 -6.79 -21.17 14.93
CA THR A 24 -6.31 -19.79 15.00
C THR A 24 -5.03 -19.65 14.19
N GLY A 25 -5.08 -18.95 13.08
CA GLY A 25 -3.98 -18.79 12.16
C GLY A 25 -3.09 -17.59 12.49
N PHE A 26 -1.77 -17.75 12.34
CA PHE A 26 -0.78 -16.70 12.54
C PHE A 26 0.16 -16.59 11.35
N THR A 27 0.62 -15.36 11.10
CA THR A 27 1.75 -15.11 10.19
C THR A 27 3.02 -14.91 11.01
N VAL A 28 4.16 -15.34 10.45
CA VAL A 28 5.48 -15.11 11.05
C VAL A 28 6.23 -14.05 10.23
N ARG A 29 6.82 -13.08 10.91
CA ARG A 29 7.68 -12.08 10.29
C ARG A 29 8.99 -11.99 11.05
N CYS A 30 10.09 -11.92 10.29
CA CYS A 30 11.43 -11.81 10.86
C CYS A 30 11.99 -10.42 10.58
N ARG A 31 12.34 -9.67 11.64
CA ARG A 31 12.90 -8.31 11.50
C ARG A 31 14.29 -8.27 10.88
N LEU A 32 14.98 -9.40 10.83
CA LEU A 32 16.28 -9.52 10.15
C LEU A 32 16.14 -9.68 8.63
N SER A 33 14.99 -10.14 8.17
CA SER A 33 14.77 -10.34 6.74
C SER A 33 14.80 -9.01 5.98
N ARG A 34 15.43 -9.03 4.82
CA ARG A 34 15.40 -7.89 3.89
C ARG A 34 14.03 -7.69 3.27
N MET A 35 13.24 -8.74 3.19
CA MET A 35 11.91 -8.74 2.59
C MET A 35 10.88 -9.15 3.65
N ASN A 36 10.09 -8.19 4.11
CA ASN A 36 8.97 -8.40 5.01
C ASN A 36 7.72 -7.67 4.46
N PRO A 37 7.24 -8.06 3.27
CA PRO A 37 6.11 -7.38 2.67
C PRO A 37 4.84 -7.65 3.46
N LEU A 38 4.11 -6.59 3.79
CA LEU A 38 2.69 -6.64 4.15
C LEU A 38 1.82 -6.58 2.88
N LEU A 39 2.27 -5.79 1.92
CA LEU A 39 1.63 -5.64 0.61
C LEU A 39 2.71 -5.70 -0.48
N ASP A 40 2.62 -6.68 -1.36
CA ASP A 40 3.38 -6.81 -2.59
C ASP A 40 2.49 -7.45 -3.65
N GLY A 41 1.63 -6.64 -4.26
CA GLY A 41 0.60 -7.10 -5.19
C GLY A 41 1.04 -7.06 -6.66
N GLY A 42 2.28 -6.68 -6.94
CA GLY A 42 2.73 -6.49 -8.31
C GLY A 42 1.81 -5.53 -9.07
N ARG A 43 1.46 -5.86 -10.29
CA ARG A 43 0.60 -5.03 -11.16
C ARG A 43 -0.82 -4.78 -10.60
N THR A 44 -1.35 -5.68 -9.78
CA THR A 44 -2.69 -5.52 -9.19
C THR A 44 -2.73 -4.40 -8.16
N ALA A 45 -1.57 -4.01 -7.60
CA ALA A 45 -1.46 -2.91 -6.65
C ALA A 45 -1.16 -1.55 -7.32
N ASN A 46 -1.39 -1.40 -8.63
CA ASN A 46 -1.18 -0.15 -9.33
C ASN A 46 -2.37 0.80 -9.19
N LEU A 47 -2.05 2.06 -8.90
CA LEU A 47 -2.97 3.19 -8.87
C LEU A 47 -2.80 3.99 -10.16
N LYS A 48 -3.90 4.48 -10.73
CA LYS A 48 -3.91 5.23 -11.98
C LYS A 48 -4.05 6.73 -11.72
N LEU A 49 -3.12 7.50 -12.24
CA LEU A 49 -3.20 8.95 -12.31
C LEU A 49 -3.46 9.35 -13.76
N GLU A 50 -4.57 10.03 -14.00
CA GLU A 50 -4.90 10.55 -15.32
C GLU A 50 -4.04 11.79 -15.62
N GLN A 51 -3.44 11.79 -16.81
CA GLN A 51 -2.73 12.96 -17.34
C GLN A 51 -3.73 13.94 -17.96
N SER A 52 -3.78 15.13 -17.42
CA SER A 52 -4.62 16.25 -17.84
C SER A 52 -3.79 17.53 -18.01
N GLY A 53 -4.43 18.69 -18.17
CA GLY A 53 -3.74 19.93 -18.50
C GLY A 53 -3.38 19.98 -19.99
N VAL A 54 -2.11 20.20 -20.32
CA VAL A 54 -1.65 20.18 -21.72
C VAL A 54 -1.80 18.76 -22.27
N LYS A 55 -2.47 18.63 -23.43
CA LYS A 55 -2.61 17.34 -24.12
C LYS A 55 -1.28 16.92 -24.74
N PHE A 56 -0.76 15.79 -24.32
CA PHE A 56 0.50 15.27 -24.86
C PHE A 56 0.31 14.55 -26.19
N ALA A 57 1.18 14.89 -27.15
CA ALA A 57 1.34 14.12 -28.37
C ALA A 57 2.23 12.89 -28.12
N VAL A 58 2.13 11.89 -28.99
CA VAL A 58 2.93 10.66 -28.88
C VAL A 58 4.45 10.92 -28.72
N PRO A 59 5.10 11.85 -29.47
CA PRO A 59 6.52 12.13 -29.26
C PRO A 59 6.84 12.65 -27.85
N THR A 60 5.96 13.45 -27.26
CA THR A 60 6.12 13.95 -25.88
C THR A 60 6.05 12.82 -24.87
N VAL A 61 5.08 11.92 -25.03
CA VAL A 61 4.96 10.73 -24.17
C VAL A 61 6.19 9.84 -24.29
N ASN A 62 6.64 9.57 -25.51
CA ASN A 62 7.85 8.77 -25.73
C ASN A 62 9.08 9.40 -25.06
N LYS A 63 9.20 10.75 -25.11
CA LYS A 63 10.28 11.48 -24.46
C LYS A 63 10.24 11.32 -22.93
N VAL A 64 9.07 11.38 -22.32
CA VAL A 64 8.89 11.15 -20.87
C VAL A 64 9.25 9.71 -20.50
N ASN A 65 8.74 8.75 -21.27
CA ASN A 65 8.94 7.34 -20.99
C ASN A 65 10.38 6.86 -21.25
N ALA A 66 11.13 7.55 -22.12
CA ALA A 66 12.51 7.24 -22.45
C ALA A 66 13.54 7.80 -21.46
N LEU A 67 13.11 8.42 -20.35
CA LEU A 67 14.04 8.81 -19.29
C LEU A 67 14.77 7.55 -18.77
N PRO A 68 16.09 7.65 -18.55
CA PRO A 68 16.90 6.50 -18.18
C PRO A 68 16.47 5.91 -16.83
N GLU A 69 16.74 4.62 -16.67
CA GLU A 69 16.55 3.93 -15.41
C GLU A 69 17.42 4.55 -14.32
N SER A 70 16.80 4.92 -13.22
CA SER A 70 17.46 5.46 -12.04
C SER A 70 16.63 5.17 -10.79
N PRO A 71 17.20 5.24 -9.58
CA PRO A 71 16.41 5.17 -8.35
C PRO A 71 15.33 6.25 -8.21
N MET A 72 15.42 7.31 -9.04
CA MET A 72 14.51 8.45 -9.07
C MET A 72 13.65 8.53 -10.34
N GLU A 73 13.75 7.56 -11.25
CA GLU A 73 13.13 7.60 -12.58
C GLU A 73 11.63 7.92 -12.56
N VAL A 74 10.87 7.37 -11.60
CA VAL A 74 9.44 7.62 -11.46
C VAL A 74 9.18 9.08 -11.06
N ALA A 75 9.98 9.61 -10.12
CA ALA A 75 9.89 11.03 -9.74
C ALA A 75 10.30 11.96 -10.88
N GLU A 76 11.37 11.63 -11.60
CA GLU A 76 11.88 12.40 -12.73
C GLU A 76 10.85 12.48 -13.86
N ARG A 77 10.16 11.35 -14.16
CA ARG A 77 9.06 11.32 -15.13
C ARG A 77 7.87 12.17 -14.68
N MET A 78 7.48 12.09 -13.41
CA MET A 78 6.41 12.95 -12.86
C MET A 78 6.77 14.44 -12.95
N MET A 79 7.98 14.81 -12.54
CA MET A 79 8.45 16.20 -12.64
C MET A 79 8.54 16.68 -14.09
N MET A 80 8.94 15.83 -15.02
CA MET A 80 8.98 16.16 -16.43
C MET A 80 7.57 16.39 -16.99
N ILE A 81 6.59 15.56 -16.61
CA ILE A 81 5.18 15.76 -17.00
C ILE A 81 4.70 17.13 -16.53
N GLU A 82 4.97 17.50 -15.28
CA GLU A 82 4.58 18.81 -14.72
C GLU A 82 5.28 19.97 -15.44
N ARG A 83 6.58 19.88 -15.71
CA ARG A 83 7.35 20.90 -16.48
C ARG A 83 6.81 21.10 -17.89
N LEU A 84 6.22 20.07 -18.49
CA LEU A 84 5.59 20.14 -19.82
C LEU A 84 4.13 20.63 -19.77
N GLY A 85 3.66 21.08 -18.59
CA GLY A 85 2.30 21.57 -18.38
C GLY A 85 1.24 20.47 -18.21
N GLY A 86 1.66 19.23 -18.06
CA GLY A 86 0.77 18.12 -17.68
C GLY A 86 0.44 18.15 -16.20
N VAL A 87 -0.72 17.61 -15.85
CA VAL A 87 -1.19 17.47 -14.47
C VAL A 87 -1.60 16.03 -14.26
N LEU A 88 -1.06 15.40 -13.22
CA LEU A 88 -1.41 14.05 -12.81
C LEU A 88 -2.44 14.10 -11.69
N LYS A 89 -3.63 13.54 -11.92
CA LYS A 89 -4.72 13.46 -10.94
C LYS A 89 -5.12 12.02 -10.73
N TYR A 90 -5.32 11.62 -9.46
CA TYR A 90 -5.89 10.31 -9.18
C TYR A 90 -7.19 10.11 -9.96
N SER A 91 -7.28 8.98 -10.64
CA SER A 91 -8.45 8.58 -11.44
C SER A 91 -9.05 7.27 -10.94
N ASP A 92 -8.24 6.21 -10.83
CA ASP A 92 -8.74 4.88 -10.47
C ASP A 92 -7.62 3.98 -9.90
N VAL A 93 -7.99 2.74 -9.58
CA VAL A 93 -7.08 1.63 -9.27
C VAL A 93 -7.07 0.70 -10.48
N ALA A 94 -5.89 0.17 -10.86
CA ALA A 94 -5.77 -0.65 -12.06
C ALA A 94 -6.56 -1.96 -11.95
N ASP A 95 -6.60 -2.56 -10.77
CA ASP A 95 -7.33 -3.79 -10.49
C ASP A 95 -8.67 -3.50 -9.79
N ARG A 96 -9.75 -4.09 -10.31
CA ARG A 96 -11.10 -3.88 -9.79
C ARG A 96 -11.29 -4.43 -8.38
N VAL A 97 -10.69 -5.58 -8.07
CA VAL A 97 -10.81 -6.20 -6.74
C VAL A 97 -10.09 -5.35 -5.72
N PHE A 98 -8.86 -4.93 -6.04
CA PHE A 98 -8.11 -4.05 -5.14
C PHE A 98 -8.82 -2.71 -4.92
N ARG A 99 -9.40 -2.14 -5.98
CA ARG A 99 -10.23 -0.93 -5.83
C ARG A 99 -11.34 -1.13 -4.80
N CYS A 100 -12.12 -2.20 -4.93
CA CYS A 100 -13.20 -2.49 -3.99
C CYS A 100 -12.68 -2.70 -2.57
N ASN A 101 -11.57 -3.43 -2.40
CA ASN A 101 -10.96 -3.64 -1.10
C ASN A 101 -10.53 -2.32 -0.42
N LEU A 102 -9.96 -1.39 -1.19
CA LEU A 102 -9.58 -0.07 -0.67
C LEU A 102 -10.81 0.79 -0.31
N LEU A 103 -11.88 0.71 -1.10
CA LEU A 103 -13.15 1.40 -0.82
C LEU A 103 -13.82 0.88 0.47
N MET A 104 -13.58 -0.39 0.86
CA MET A 104 -14.05 -0.92 2.16
C MET A 104 -13.34 -0.27 3.35
N ILE A 105 -12.16 0.31 3.17
CA ILE A 105 -11.49 1.11 4.20
C ILE A 105 -12.13 2.49 4.29
N ASP A 106 -12.26 3.19 3.16
CA ASP A 106 -12.93 4.48 3.03
C ASP A 106 -13.08 4.86 1.54
N LEU A 107 -14.12 5.60 1.19
CA LEU A 107 -14.35 6.06 -0.19
C LEU A 107 -13.23 6.98 -0.72
N HIS A 108 -12.54 7.70 0.15
CA HIS A 108 -11.40 8.53 -0.22
C HIS A 108 -10.06 7.82 -0.13
N PHE A 109 -10.02 6.60 0.42
CA PHE A 109 -8.78 5.90 0.72
C PHE A 109 -7.92 5.59 -0.51
N PRO A 110 -8.47 5.17 -1.66
CA PRO A 110 -7.66 4.94 -2.86
C PRO A 110 -6.92 6.21 -3.31
N ARG A 111 -7.58 7.37 -3.24
CA ARG A 111 -6.96 8.66 -3.56
C ARG A 111 -5.92 9.06 -2.52
N MET A 112 -6.20 8.87 -1.23
CA MET A 112 -5.23 9.08 -0.16
C MET A 112 -3.96 8.28 -0.40
N LEU A 113 -4.11 6.99 -0.72
CA LEU A 113 -3.00 6.08 -0.98
C LEU A 113 -2.17 6.52 -2.20
N ALA A 114 -2.83 6.98 -3.26
CA ALA A 114 -2.17 7.50 -4.46
C ALA A 114 -1.30 8.73 -4.15
N GLU A 115 -1.82 9.67 -3.37
CA GLU A 115 -1.06 10.86 -2.97
C GLU A 115 0.12 10.48 -2.03
N MET A 116 -0.06 9.52 -1.13
CA MET A 116 1.04 9.03 -0.29
C MET A 116 2.16 8.41 -1.12
N VAL A 117 1.83 7.57 -2.11
CA VAL A 117 2.84 6.98 -3.02
C VAL A 117 3.51 8.06 -3.88
N ARG A 118 2.76 9.06 -4.32
CA ARG A 118 3.32 10.21 -5.04
C ARG A 118 4.35 10.96 -4.19
N ILE A 119 4.00 11.29 -2.95
CA ILE A 119 4.90 11.96 -1.99
C ILE A 119 6.14 11.09 -1.73
N MET A 120 5.97 9.79 -1.56
CA MET A 120 7.09 8.86 -1.37
C MET A 120 8.10 8.95 -2.52
N HIS A 121 7.64 9.02 -3.77
CA HIS A 121 8.53 9.16 -4.91
C HIS A 121 9.18 10.54 -5.01
N LEU A 122 8.42 11.62 -4.75
CA LEU A 122 8.88 13.01 -4.94
C LEU A 122 9.75 13.50 -3.77
N ASP A 123 9.32 13.24 -2.54
CA ASP A 123 9.97 13.77 -1.33
C ASP A 123 10.92 12.75 -0.67
N GLY A 124 10.90 11.48 -1.12
CA GLY A 124 11.72 10.42 -0.56
C GLY A 124 11.28 9.92 0.83
N ILE A 125 10.14 10.40 1.33
CA ILE A 125 9.58 9.98 2.62
C ILE A 125 8.99 8.58 2.47
N THR A 126 9.47 7.62 3.27
CA THR A 126 9.03 6.22 3.15
C THR A 126 8.24 5.71 4.35
N ARG A 127 8.53 6.20 5.56
CA ARG A 127 7.83 5.71 6.76
C ARG A 127 6.36 6.11 6.74
N VAL A 128 5.49 5.14 7.02
CA VAL A 128 4.05 5.36 6.99
C VAL A 128 3.61 6.49 7.91
N ALA A 129 4.14 6.56 9.13
CA ALA A 129 3.80 7.62 10.08
C ALA A 129 4.18 9.02 9.55
N GLU A 130 5.38 9.17 9.00
CA GLU A 130 5.88 10.44 8.44
C GLU A 130 5.08 10.85 7.20
N LEU A 131 4.79 9.89 6.30
CA LEU A 131 3.92 10.13 5.13
C LEU A 131 2.51 10.54 5.54
N THR A 132 1.98 9.96 6.62
CA THR A 132 0.64 10.29 7.13
C THR A 132 0.61 11.73 7.68
N GLU A 133 1.63 12.17 8.39
CA GLU A 133 1.71 13.57 8.81
C GLU A 133 1.87 14.51 7.60
N ARG A 134 2.70 14.13 6.63
CA ARG A 134 2.89 14.94 5.42
C ARG A 134 1.59 15.11 4.61
N ILE A 135 0.82 14.03 4.41
CA ILE A 135 -0.47 14.12 3.69
C ILE A 135 -1.52 14.88 4.50
N LYS A 136 -1.48 14.81 5.84
CA LYS A 136 -2.33 15.58 6.73
C LYS A 136 -2.09 17.09 6.56
N GLU A 137 -0.81 17.52 6.52
CA GLU A 137 -0.44 18.91 6.29
C GLU A 137 -0.91 19.42 4.92
N MET A 138 -0.71 18.63 3.87
CA MET A 138 -1.11 18.97 2.51
C MET A 138 -2.63 18.93 2.30
N ASN A 139 -3.31 18.09 3.02
CA ASN A 139 -4.76 17.83 2.96
C ASN A 139 -5.32 17.76 1.52
N PRO A 140 -4.78 16.91 0.64
CA PRO A 140 -5.18 16.87 -0.78
C PRO A 140 -6.62 16.38 -0.97
N LEU A 141 -7.19 15.72 0.03
CA LEU A 141 -8.57 15.25 0.02
C LEU A 141 -9.56 16.32 0.46
N LYS A 142 -9.07 17.48 0.94
CA LYS A 142 -9.90 18.57 1.49
C LYS A 142 -10.81 18.09 2.63
N ILE A 143 -10.29 17.26 3.50
CA ILE A 143 -10.98 16.79 4.70
C ILE A 143 -11.16 17.97 5.66
N LYS A 144 -12.30 18.04 6.33
CA LYS A 144 -12.60 19.10 7.31
C LYS A 144 -11.65 19.01 8.51
N ASP A 145 -11.21 20.16 9.02
CA ASP A 145 -10.26 20.26 10.15
C ASP A 145 -10.70 19.49 11.38
N GLU A 146 -11.99 19.47 11.67
CA GLU A 146 -12.52 18.70 12.79
C GLU A 146 -12.23 17.19 12.66
N LEU A 147 -12.42 16.62 11.46
CA LEU A 147 -12.11 15.22 11.20
C LEU A 147 -10.60 14.94 11.26
N ILE A 148 -9.80 15.88 10.78
CA ILE A 148 -8.32 15.74 10.79
C ILE A 148 -7.81 15.80 12.24
N ASN A 149 -8.21 16.81 13.00
CA ASN A 149 -7.58 17.11 14.28
C ASN A 149 -8.24 16.36 15.46
N LYS A 150 -9.58 16.27 15.52
CA LYS A 150 -10.27 15.56 16.60
C LYS A 150 -10.36 14.06 16.35
N HIS A 151 -10.68 13.65 15.12
CA HIS A 151 -10.89 12.24 14.77
C HIS A 151 -9.63 11.56 14.15
N ARG A 152 -8.55 12.32 13.95
CA ARG A 152 -7.28 11.81 13.40
C ARG A 152 -7.48 11.02 12.10
N PHE A 153 -8.30 11.56 11.18
CA PHE A 153 -8.80 10.86 9.99
C PHE A 153 -7.71 10.11 9.23
N TYR A 154 -6.63 10.78 8.83
CA TYR A 154 -5.57 10.18 8.02
C TYR A 154 -4.86 9.03 8.75
N GLU A 155 -4.52 9.23 10.03
CA GLU A 155 -3.90 8.20 10.86
C GLU A 155 -4.86 7.02 11.06
N PHE A 156 -6.12 7.29 11.39
CA PHE A 156 -7.13 6.26 11.62
C PHE A 156 -7.32 5.39 10.38
N LYS A 157 -7.49 5.99 9.18
CA LYS A 157 -7.68 5.24 7.94
C LYS A 157 -6.45 4.42 7.57
N MET A 158 -5.26 4.98 7.77
CA MET A 158 -4.01 4.25 7.52
C MET A 158 -3.85 3.05 8.46
N LYS A 159 -4.16 3.20 9.75
CA LYS A 159 -4.17 2.09 10.71
C LYS A 159 -5.16 0.99 10.34
N GLN A 160 -6.38 1.35 9.91
CA GLN A 160 -7.36 0.36 9.43
C GLN A 160 -6.84 -0.43 8.23
N PHE A 161 -6.22 0.23 7.28
CA PHE A 161 -5.64 -0.42 6.11
C PHE A 161 -4.49 -1.37 6.47
N LEU A 162 -3.57 -0.93 7.32
CA LEU A 162 -2.45 -1.77 7.77
C LEU A 162 -2.92 -3.02 8.53
N LEU A 163 -3.94 -2.87 9.38
CA LEU A 163 -4.57 -4.01 10.04
C LEU A 163 -5.22 -4.95 9.04
N ALA A 164 -5.96 -4.43 8.06
CA ALA A 164 -6.57 -5.25 7.03
C ALA A 164 -5.52 -6.04 6.24
N LEU A 165 -4.38 -5.43 5.90
CA LEU A 165 -3.25 -6.12 5.27
C LEU A 165 -2.66 -7.21 6.17
N ALA A 166 -2.39 -6.88 7.44
CA ALA A 166 -1.80 -7.82 8.39
C ALA A 166 -2.72 -9.00 8.69
N THR A 167 -4.03 -8.79 8.64
CA THR A 167 -5.05 -9.82 8.90
C THR A 167 -5.61 -10.47 7.64
N GLY A 168 -5.11 -10.16 6.45
CA GLY A 168 -5.43 -10.99 5.31
C GLY A 168 -5.85 -10.30 4.02
N MET A 169 -6.05 -8.99 3.97
CA MET A 169 -6.35 -8.29 2.71
C MET A 169 -5.24 -8.48 1.68
N ARG A 170 -5.63 -8.80 0.45
CA ARG A 170 -4.74 -8.85 -0.74
C ARG A 170 -5.33 -8.10 -1.91
N PRO A 171 -4.50 -7.53 -2.81
CA PRO A 171 -5.01 -6.86 -3.99
C PRO A 171 -5.86 -7.76 -4.89
N ALA A 172 -5.43 -8.99 -5.12
CA ALA A 172 -6.09 -9.90 -6.07
C ALA A 172 -7.25 -10.72 -5.48
N LYS A 173 -7.59 -10.55 -4.19
CA LYS A 173 -8.67 -11.31 -3.53
C LYS A 173 -9.69 -10.39 -2.90
N ILE A 174 -10.97 -10.73 -3.04
CA ILE A 174 -12.06 -10.03 -2.38
C ILE A 174 -11.84 -10.04 -0.86
N TYR A 175 -11.90 -8.86 -0.26
CA TYR A 175 -11.80 -8.66 1.17
C TYR A 175 -13.15 -8.14 1.70
N ASN A 176 -13.79 -8.91 2.58
CA ASN A 176 -15.05 -8.55 3.23
C ASN A 176 -14.91 -8.26 4.73
N GLY A 177 -13.68 -8.33 5.26
CA GLY A 177 -13.38 -8.08 6.67
C GLY A 177 -13.65 -9.27 7.60
N THR A 178 -14.30 -10.33 7.13
CA THR A 178 -14.70 -11.49 7.97
C THR A 178 -13.89 -12.75 7.70
N ASP A 179 -13.42 -12.95 6.48
CA ASP A 179 -12.76 -14.19 6.04
C ASP A 179 -11.24 -14.20 6.26
N SER A 180 -10.80 -13.47 7.25
CA SER A 180 -9.39 -13.44 7.59
C SER A 180 -9.04 -14.67 8.42
N ALA A 181 -8.37 -15.65 7.80
CA ALA A 181 -7.78 -16.78 8.52
C ALA A 181 -6.65 -16.35 9.46
N VAL A 182 -6.19 -15.10 9.35
CA VAL A 182 -5.07 -14.57 10.14
C VAL A 182 -5.59 -13.84 11.37
N GLU A 183 -5.39 -14.44 12.54
CA GLU A 183 -5.76 -13.86 13.83
C GLU A 183 -4.66 -12.96 14.42
N GLY A 184 -3.41 -13.14 13.97
CA GLY A 184 -2.31 -12.35 14.49
C GLY A 184 -1.00 -12.55 13.75
N MET A 185 0.02 -11.88 14.25
CA MET A 185 1.37 -11.91 13.71
C MET A 185 2.39 -12.18 14.81
N LEU A 186 3.27 -13.15 14.58
CA LEU A 186 4.48 -13.34 15.37
C LEU A 186 5.64 -12.61 14.71
N LEU A 187 6.33 -11.82 15.49
CA LEU A 187 7.48 -11.06 15.06
C LEU A 187 8.72 -11.55 15.79
N THR A 188 9.67 -12.12 15.06
CA THR A 188 10.96 -12.54 15.61
C THR A 188 11.98 -11.41 15.46
N ASN A 189 12.74 -11.15 16.52
CA ASN A 189 13.84 -10.19 16.54
C ASN A 189 15.20 -10.91 16.43
N GLY A 190 16.26 -10.11 16.16
CA GLY A 190 17.63 -10.64 16.03
C GLY A 190 18.26 -11.15 17.33
N ASP A 191 17.70 -10.76 18.46
CA ASP A 191 18.09 -11.21 19.80
C ASP A 191 17.39 -12.51 20.24
N GLY A 192 16.60 -13.11 19.36
CA GLY A 192 15.78 -14.30 19.65
C GLY A 192 14.46 -13.99 20.33
N GLY A 193 14.16 -12.72 20.61
CA GLY A 193 12.89 -12.30 21.16
C GLY A 193 11.74 -12.51 20.18
N VAL A 194 10.58 -12.92 20.68
CA VAL A 194 9.34 -13.11 19.92
C VAL A 194 8.25 -12.21 20.49
N LEU A 195 7.64 -11.41 19.63
CA LEU A 195 6.47 -10.60 19.96
C LEU A 195 5.25 -11.17 19.24
N CYS A 196 4.13 -11.28 19.94
CA CYS A 196 2.86 -11.68 19.36
C CYS A 196 1.90 -10.51 19.34
N TYR A 197 1.38 -10.19 18.17
CA TYR A 197 0.30 -9.22 17.99
C TYR A 197 -0.95 -9.95 17.53
N HIS A 198 -2.02 -9.85 18.30
CA HIS A 198 -3.29 -10.53 18.04
C HIS A 198 -4.38 -9.52 17.68
N LYS A 199 -5.32 -9.90 16.80
CA LYS A 199 -6.40 -9.01 16.35
C LYS A 199 -7.38 -8.59 17.46
N SER A 200 -7.41 -9.31 18.60
CA SER A 200 -8.22 -8.92 19.77
C SER A 200 -7.72 -7.62 20.42
N ASP A 201 -6.40 -7.37 20.36
CA ASP A 201 -5.82 -6.08 20.76
C ASP A 201 -5.52 -5.22 19.53
N ARG A 202 -6.60 -4.79 18.86
CA ARG A 202 -6.54 -4.01 17.62
C ARG A 202 -5.73 -2.75 17.76
N GLN A 203 -5.83 -2.06 18.90
CA GLN A 203 -5.17 -0.78 19.10
C GLN A 203 -3.64 -0.95 19.14
N THR A 204 -3.15 -1.83 19.99
CA THR A 204 -1.71 -2.10 20.09
C THR A 204 -1.14 -2.62 18.77
N PHE A 205 -1.88 -3.51 18.09
CA PHE A 205 -1.45 -4.05 16.81
C PHE A 205 -1.42 -2.97 15.72
N ALA A 206 -2.45 -2.12 15.63
CA ALA A 206 -2.49 -1.02 14.68
C ALA A 206 -1.37 0.01 14.92
N ASP A 207 -1.13 0.36 16.18
CA ASP A 207 -0.09 1.30 16.58
C ASP A 207 1.31 0.75 16.26
N PHE A 208 1.52 -0.54 16.48
CA PHE A 208 2.76 -1.21 16.09
C PHE A 208 2.97 -1.14 14.58
N LEU A 209 1.98 -1.53 13.77
CA LEU A 209 2.08 -1.51 12.31
C LEU A 209 2.33 -0.09 11.81
N TYR A 210 1.58 0.89 12.30
CA TYR A 210 1.71 2.28 11.91
C TYR A 210 3.12 2.85 12.12
N ARG A 211 3.74 2.52 13.24
CA ARG A 211 5.09 2.98 13.59
C ARG A 211 6.22 2.18 12.94
N ASN A 212 5.95 0.96 12.50
CA ASN A 212 6.98 0.01 12.05
C ASN A 212 6.80 -0.43 10.59
N THR A 213 6.03 0.30 9.78
CA THR A 213 5.90 0.05 8.35
C THR A 213 6.42 1.20 7.52
N ARG A 214 6.77 0.87 6.28
CA ARG A 214 7.20 1.84 5.27
C ARG A 214 6.65 1.46 3.91
N PHE A 215 6.47 2.45 3.06
CA PHE A 215 6.32 2.24 1.63
C PHE A 215 7.65 1.84 1.01
N GLU A 216 7.59 1.00 0.01
CA GLU A 216 8.74 0.53 -0.74
C GLU A 216 8.53 0.79 -2.24
N LYS A 217 9.60 0.98 -2.99
CA LYS A 217 9.55 1.05 -4.44
C LYS A 217 9.47 -0.38 -4.99
N GLY A 218 8.52 -0.64 -5.87
CA GLY A 218 8.44 -1.87 -6.66
C GLY A 218 9.49 -1.88 -7.79
N SER A 219 9.51 -2.94 -8.56
CA SER A 219 10.27 -2.98 -9.81
C SER A 219 9.43 -2.38 -10.94
N VAL A 220 9.90 -1.27 -11.50
CA VAL A 220 9.20 -0.54 -12.58
C VAL A 220 8.83 -1.48 -13.73
N ASP A 221 9.78 -2.29 -14.20
CA ASP A 221 9.57 -3.22 -15.29
C ASP A 221 8.67 -4.40 -14.96
N LYS A 222 8.86 -5.00 -13.78
CA LYS A 222 8.08 -6.17 -13.35
C LYS A 222 6.63 -5.77 -13.04
N ASP A 223 6.46 -4.69 -12.31
CA ASP A 223 5.17 -4.25 -11.80
C ASP A 223 4.44 -3.31 -12.78
N LYS A 224 5.11 -2.94 -13.90
CA LYS A 224 4.55 -2.11 -14.98
C LYS A 224 3.91 -0.82 -14.47
N TYR A 225 4.71 0.05 -13.87
CA TYR A 225 4.31 1.37 -13.39
C TYR A 225 5.40 2.41 -13.68
N GLY A 226 5.09 3.68 -13.43
CA GLY A 226 6.05 4.77 -13.64
C GLY A 226 6.18 5.23 -15.10
N PHE A 227 5.25 4.84 -15.97
CA PHE A 227 5.18 5.23 -17.38
C PHE A 227 3.82 5.83 -17.71
N LEU A 228 3.79 6.67 -18.76
CA LEU A 228 2.56 7.10 -19.40
C LEU A 228 2.09 6.02 -20.38
N GLU A 229 0.93 5.45 -20.12
CA GLU A 229 0.28 4.47 -20.98
C GLU A 229 -1.06 5.00 -21.47
N ARG A 230 -1.44 4.69 -22.73
CA ARG A 230 -2.69 5.13 -23.32
C ARG A 230 -3.76 4.05 -23.17
N GLU A 231 -4.87 4.40 -22.50
CA GLU A 231 -6.04 3.56 -22.37
C GLU A 231 -7.27 4.37 -22.82
N ASN A 232 -8.05 3.85 -23.75
CA ASN A 232 -9.28 4.50 -24.26
C ASN A 232 -9.10 5.98 -24.69
N GLY A 233 -7.95 6.30 -25.29
CA GLY A 233 -7.67 7.65 -25.77
C GLY A 233 -7.08 8.62 -24.73
N VAL A 234 -7.01 8.22 -23.46
CA VAL A 234 -6.47 9.00 -22.34
C VAL A 234 -5.13 8.42 -21.89
N TYR A 235 -4.21 9.27 -21.46
CA TYR A 235 -2.95 8.83 -20.88
C TYR A 235 -3.07 8.73 -19.36
N TYR A 236 -2.58 7.61 -18.82
CA TYR A 236 -2.49 7.35 -17.40
C TYR A 236 -1.04 7.10 -16.99
N PHE A 237 -0.65 7.64 -15.86
CA PHE A 237 0.59 7.34 -15.18
C PHE A 237 0.29 6.43 -13.99
N LYS A 238 0.90 5.25 -13.95
CA LYS A 238 0.64 4.30 -12.87
C LYS A 238 1.68 4.44 -11.75
N LEU A 239 1.22 4.32 -10.50
CA LEU A 239 2.07 4.23 -9.31
C LEU A 239 1.79 2.90 -8.61
N ASN A 240 2.84 2.20 -8.18
CA ASN A 240 2.70 0.92 -7.50
C ASN A 240 2.71 1.08 -5.99
N VAL A 241 1.83 0.33 -5.30
CA VAL A 241 1.78 0.29 -3.84
C VAL A 241 2.48 -0.95 -3.33
N LYS A 242 3.56 -0.75 -2.58
CA LYS A 242 4.26 -1.79 -1.86
C LYS A 242 4.55 -1.32 -0.43
N ILE A 243 4.25 -2.15 0.55
CA ILE A 243 4.42 -1.82 1.98
C ILE A 243 5.12 -2.99 2.67
N GLY A 244 6.13 -2.69 3.45
CA GLY A 244 6.88 -3.65 4.24
C GLY A 244 7.10 -3.21 5.68
N LEU A 245 7.49 -4.14 6.53
CA LEU A 245 7.95 -3.84 7.88
C LEU A 245 9.35 -3.23 7.85
N VAL A 246 9.56 -2.23 8.69
CA VAL A 246 10.88 -1.62 8.88
C VAL A 246 11.80 -2.61 9.59
N LYS A 247 13.02 -2.73 9.10
CA LYS A 247 14.10 -3.41 9.83
C LYS A 247 14.45 -2.65 11.11
N ARG A 248 14.83 -3.36 12.11
CA ARG A 248 15.60 -2.85 13.25
C ARG A 248 17.06 -3.19 13.10
#